data_d70a16009a943cbc0247afa5f1416558
#
_entry.id   d70a16009a943cbc0247afa5f1416558
#
_cell.length_a   1.000
_cell.length_b   1.000
_cell.length_c   1.000
_cell.angle_alpha   90.00
_cell.angle_beta   90.00
_cell.angle_gamma   90.00
#
_symmetry.space_group_name_H-M   'P 1'
#
loop_
_entity.id
_entity.type
_entity.pdbx_description
1 polymer ?
#
loop_
_entity_poly.entity_id
_entity_poly.type
_entity_poly.pdbx_seq_one_letter_code
_entity_poly.pdbx_strand_id
1 'polypeptide(L)'
;MTNFNGILICTDLDGTLLRSDRQISDENKKAIEYFKANGGYFTFVTGRMPFFVDDIVERVNPNAPIGCVNGGGLYDTVKNEYMWQSKMPDGVNTLIKCIDENFPNVGIQVNSFNHVYFARENVIMEEFRNATGVENLVCKYDEVKEPVAKIVFGVETEEEISAMRNMLESHPLAVNFDFIRSEQYLFEILPKGINKGTSIQKLCECLGIDKNKTVAIGDYNNVIPMFLAANAGIAVSNACDDALKAADFITVSNDENAVARVIYDIEKGKNF
;
A
#
# COMPACT_ATOMS: atom_id res chain seq x y z
N MET A 1 -5.71 -16.22 29.87
CA MET A 1 -5.21 -16.34 28.49
C MET A 1 -5.81 -15.18 27.73
N THR A 2 -5.00 -14.27 27.25
CA THR A 2 -5.46 -13.15 26.42
C THR A 2 -5.96 -13.72 25.10
N ASN A 3 -7.17 -13.39 24.75
CA ASN A 3 -7.82 -13.95 23.57
C ASN A 3 -7.86 -12.87 22.49
N PHE A 4 -6.98 -12.97 21.47
CA PHE A 4 -6.99 -12.09 20.29
C PHE A 4 -8.04 -12.52 19.25
N ASN A 5 -8.94 -13.41 19.63
CA ASN A 5 -9.87 -14.06 18.70
C ASN A 5 -10.71 -13.07 17.88
N GLY A 6 -10.50 -13.13 16.57
CA GLY A 6 -11.20 -12.31 15.59
C GLY A 6 -10.68 -10.88 15.50
N ILE A 7 -9.57 -10.50 16.16
CA ILE A 7 -8.90 -9.22 15.94
C ILE A 7 -8.05 -9.32 14.67
N LEU A 8 -8.21 -8.38 13.77
CA LEU A 8 -7.40 -8.22 12.56
C LEU A 8 -6.45 -7.02 12.72
N ILE A 9 -5.16 -7.28 12.62
CA ILE A 9 -4.14 -6.22 12.51
C ILE A 9 -3.69 -6.12 11.05
N CYS A 10 -3.85 -4.94 10.46
CA CYS A 10 -3.35 -4.55 9.15
C CYS A 10 -2.23 -3.52 9.33
N THR A 11 -1.01 -3.83 8.97
CA THR A 11 0.12 -2.89 9.04
C THR A 11 0.56 -2.44 7.64
N ASP A 12 1.05 -1.22 7.52
CA ASP A 12 1.88 -0.85 6.37
C ASP A 12 3.24 -1.55 6.47
N LEU A 13 3.99 -1.55 5.38
CA LEU A 13 5.33 -2.14 5.31
C LEU A 13 6.43 -1.10 5.53
N ASP A 14 6.64 -0.25 4.54
CA ASP A 14 7.75 0.70 4.51
C ASP A 14 7.55 1.78 5.58
N GLY A 15 8.56 2.05 6.40
CA GLY A 15 8.46 3.01 7.49
C GLY A 15 7.57 2.59 8.67
N THR A 16 6.95 1.41 8.65
CA THR A 16 6.03 0.90 9.67
C THR A 16 6.45 -0.46 10.22
N LEU A 17 6.21 -1.57 9.48
CA LEU A 17 6.67 -2.89 9.87
C LEU A 17 8.17 -3.07 9.60
N LEU A 18 8.62 -2.53 8.47
CA LEU A 18 10.02 -2.51 8.09
C LEU A 18 10.73 -1.35 8.82
N ARG A 19 11.86 -1.67 9.43
CA ARG A 19 12.78 -0.70 10.04
C ARG A 19 13.48 0.13 8.97
N SER A 20 14.21 1.14 9.40
CA SER A 20 15.04 2.00 8.52
C SER A 20 16.10 1.20 7.73
N ASP A 21 16.53 0.05 8.24
CA ASP A 21 17.43 -0.91 7.57
C ASP A 21 16.69 -1.92 6.65
N ARG A 22 15.38 -1.73 6.43
CA ARG A 22 14.46 -2.60 5.69
C ARG A 22 14.34 -4.03 6.24
N GLN A 23 14.73 -4.24 7.50
CA GLN A 23 14.55 -5.51 8.19
C GLN A 23 13.30 -5.49 9.08
N ILE A 24 12.77 -6.67 9.37
CA ILE A 24 11.73 -6.86 10.38
C ILE A 24 12.45 -7.34 11.64
N SER A 25 12.27 -6.65 12.75
CA SER A 25 12.92 -7.03 14.01
C SER A 25 12.45 -8.39 14.52
N ASP A 26 13.30 -9.09 15.24
CA ASP A 26 12.94 -10.37 15.86
C ASP A 26 11.82 -10.21 16.89
N GLU A 27 11.73 -9.05 17.54
CA GLU A 27 10.65 -8.75 18.48
C GLU A 27 9.31 -8.61 17.77
N ASN A 28 9.25 -7.90 16.62
CA ASN A 28 8.04 -7.84 15.81
C ASN A 28 7.62 -9.24 15.33
N LYS A 29 8.57 -10.06 14.84
CA LYS A 29 8.28 -11.43 14.39
C LYS A 29 7.69 -12.29 15.52
N LYS A 30 8.32 -12.28 16.71
CA LYS A 30 7.84 -13.04 17.88
C LYS A 30 6.45 -12.60 18.32
N ALA A 31 6.20 -11.30 18.37
CA ALA A 31 4.90 -10.75 18.75
C ALA A 31 3.81 -11.12 17.73
N ILE A 32 4.11 -11.06 16.42
CA ILE A 32 3.19 -11.47 15.35
C ILE A 32 2.85 -12.96 15.46
N GLU A 33 3.85 -13.84 15.65
CA GLU A 33 3.62 -15.26 15.83
C GLU A 33 2.77 -15.55 17.09
N TYR A 34 3.08 -14.88 18.20
CA TYR A 34 2.29 -14.97 19.42
C TYR A 34 0.84 -14.53 19.21
N PHE A 35 0.63 -13.41 18.52
CA PHE A 35 -0.70 -12.88 18.19
C PHE A 35 -1.52 -13.89 17.36
N LYS A 36 -0.93 -14.44 16.29
CA LYS A 36 -1.56 -15.43 15.42
C LYS A 36 -1.89 -16.72 16.18
N ALA A 37 -0.93 -17.22 16.99
CA ALA A 37 -1.11 -18.43 17.78
C ALA A 37 -2.25 -18.33 18.83
N ASN A 38 -2.63 -17.09 19.21
CA ASN A 38 -3.71 -16.82 20.15
C ASN A 38 -4.99 -16.31 19.47
N GLY A 39 -5.19 -16.61 18.19
CA GLY A 39 -6.45 -16.39 17.45
C GLY A 39 -6.57 -15.06 16.74
N GLY A 40 -5.51 -14.26 16.68
CA GLY A 40 -5.46 -13.02 15.90
C GLY A 40 -5.20 -13.27 14.41
N TYR A 41 -5.68 -12.36 13.57
CA TYR A 41 -5.37 -12.29 12.14
C TYR A 41 -4.38 -11.17 11.90
N PHE A 42 -3.26 -11.49 11.28
CA PHE A 42 -2.21 -10.53 10.95
C PHE A 42 -1.94 -10.51 9.46
N THR A 43 -1.93 -9.31 8.89
CA THR A 43 -1.56 -9.08 7.51
C THR A 43 -0.96 -7.69 7.31
N PHE A 44 -0.49 -7.41 6.09
CA PHE A 44 -0.04 -6.08 5.72
C PHE A 44 -0.76 -5.55 4.48
N VAL A 45 -0.76 -4.23 4.34
CA VAL A 45 -1.37 -3.50 3.23
C VAL A 45 -0.34 -2.55 2.64
N THR A 46 0.03 -2.77 1.39
CA THR A 46 1.14 -2.07 0.73
C THR A 46 0.76 -1.49 -0.63
N GLY A 47 1.52 -0.49 -1.09
CA GLY A 47 1.46 -0.01 -2.48
C GLY A 47 2.14 -0.94 -3.48
N ARG A 48 2.94 -1.91 -2.99
CA ARG A 48 3.71 -2.84 -3.82
C ARG A 48 2.80 -3.87 -4.50
N MET A 49 3.31 -4.42 -5.61
CA MET A 49 2.73 -5.62 -6.24
C MET A 49 3.10 -6.86 -5.42
N PRO A 50 2.30 -7.97 -5.47
CA PRO A 50 2.58 -9.18 -4.69
C PRO A 50 3.99 -9.72 -4.90
N PHE A 51 4.47 -9.77 -6.13
CA PHE A 51 5.80 -10.30 -6.47
C PHE A 51 6.99 -9.45 -5.96
N PHE A 52 6.73 -8.24 -5.43
CA PHE A 52 7.74 -7.42 -4.75
C PHE A 52 7.80 -7.63 -3.23
N VAL A 53 7.00 -8.53 -2.70
CA VAL A 53 6.90 -8.76 -1.26
C VAL A 53 7.05 -10.23 -0.85
N ASP A 54 7.44 -11.10 -1.76
CA ASP A 54 7.59 -12.55 -1.49
C ASP A 54 8.53 -12.83 -0.31
N ASP A 55 9.67 -12.15 -0.24
CA ASP A 55 10.61 -12.26 0.87
C ASP A 55 10.04 -11.75 2.20
N ILE A 56 9.15 -10.77 2.16
CA ILE A 56 8.43 -10.26 3.34
C ILE A 56 7.36 -11.25 3.76
N VAL A 57 6.62 -11.82 2.80
CA VAL A 57 5.62 -12.86 3.05
C VAL A 57 6.28 -14.06 3.76
N GLU A 58 7.43 -14.52 3.29
CA GLU A 58 8.18 -15.63 3.93
C GLU A 58 8.58 -15.29 5.39
N ARG A 59 9.01 -14.05 5.65
CA ARG A 59 9.46 -13.62 6.98
C ARG A 59 8.34 -13.35 7.98
N VAL A 60 7.17 -12.90 7.50
CA VAL A 60 6.01 -12.53 8.33
C VAL A 60 5.01 -13.67 8.44
N ASN A 61 4.92 -14.47 7.37
CA ASN A 61 3.95 -15.55 7.24
C ASN A 61 2.53 -15.10 7.64
N PRO A 62 1.92 -14.12 6.92
CA PRO A 62 0.61 -13.60 7.27
C PRO A 62 -0.43 -14.73 7.24
N ASN A 63 -1.37 -14.74 8.20
CA ASN A 63 -2.46 -15.72 8.25
C ASN A 63 -3.80 -15.16 7.71
N ALA A 64 -3.73 -14.08 6.96
CA ALA A 64 -4.81 -13.49 6.19
C ALA A 64 -4.25 -13.00 4.84
N PRO A 65 -5.09 -12.86 3.80
CA PRO A 65 -4.65 -12.30 2.51
C PRO A 65 -4.00 -10.94 2.68
N ILE A 66 -3.02 -10.63 1.84
CA ILE A 66 -2.37 -9.31 1.85
C ILE A 66 -3.14 -8.30 1.00
N GLY A 67 -3.21 -7.05 1.47
CA GLY A 67 -3.61 -5.93 0.64
C GLY A 67 -2.43 -5.42 -0.19
N CYS A 68 -2.60 -5.28 -1.50
CA CYS A 68 -1.55 -4.82 -2.40
C CYS A 68 -2.06 -3.71 -3.34
N VAL A 69 -1.16 -3.12 -4.13
CA VAL A 69 -1.52 -2.09 -5.13
C VAL A 69 -2.27 -0.90 -4.52
N ASN A 70 -1.84 -0.42 -3.33
CA ASN A 70 -2.55 0.65 -2.59
C ASN A 70 -4.04 0.36 -2.39
N GLY A 71 -4.42 -0.91 -2.16
CA GLY A 71 -5.80 -1.33 -1.97
C GLY A 71 -6.52 -1.81 -3.24
N GLY A 72 -5.84 -1.81 -4.38
CA GLY A 72 -6.38 -2.29 -5.66
C GLY A 72 -6.38 -3.81 -5.82
N GLY A 73 -5.74 -4.55 -4.91
CA GLY A 73 -5.68 -6.00 -4.92
C GLY A 73 -5.75 -6.61 -3.53
N LEU A 74 -6.44 -7.75 -3.42
CA LEU A 74 -6.38 -8.66 -2.27
C LEU A 74 -5.79 -9.98 -2.75
N TYR A 75 -4.66 -10.39 -2.19
CA TYR A 75 -3.88 -11.51 -2.69
C TYR A 75 -3.70 -12.61 -1.62
N ASP A 76 -4.07 -13.84 -1.99
CA ASP A 76 -3.87 -15.04 -1.18
C ASP A 76 -2.43 -15.56 -1.40
N THR A 77 -1.58 -15.39 -0.41
CA THR A 77 -0.16 -15.77 -0.49
C THR A 77 0.07 -17.28 -0.44
N VAL A 78 -0.92 -18.06 -0.01
CA VAL A 78 -0.85 -19.53 0.02
C VAL A 78 -1.20 -20.13 -1.33
N LYS A 79 -2.25 -19.60 -1.96
CA LYS A 79 -2.71 -20.05 -3.28
C LYS A 79 -1.97 -19.37 -4.44
N ASN A 80 -1.24 -18.27 -4.15
CA ASN A 80 -0.59 -17.43 -5.14
C ASN A 80 -1.57 -16.88 -6.19
N GLU A 81 -2.73 -16.38 -5.73
CA GLU A 81 -3.76 -15.83 -6.60
C GLU A 81 -4.43 -14.59 -6.01
N TYR A 82 -4.91 -13.72 -6.87
CA TYR A 82 -5.76 -12.60 -6.44
C TYR A 82 -7.15 -13.12 -6.10
N MET A 83 -7.60 -12.87 -4.87
CA MET A 83 -8.98 -13.09 -4.44
C MET A 83 -9.90 -11.98 -4.93
N TRP A 84 -9.36 -10.78 -5.10
CA TRP A 84 -10.06 -9.62 -5.62
C TRP A 84 -9.07 -8.65 -6.28
N GLN A 85 -9.54 -8.01 -7.36
CA GLN A 85 -8.80 -6.98 -8.10
C GLN A 85 -9.74 -5.82 -8.41
N SER A 86 -9.23 -4.59 -8.30
CA SER A 86 -9.93 -3.41 -8.80
C SER A 86 -9.93 -3.40 -10.33
N LYS A 87 -10.91 -2.74 -10.93
CA LYS A 87 -10.94 -2.53 -12.38
C LYS A 87 -10.51 -1.10 -12.68
N MET A 88 -9.45 -0.94 -13.47
CA MET A 88 -9.06 0.37 -14.01
C MET A 88 -10.18 0.88 -14.94
N PRO A 89 -10.72 2.10 -14.70
CA PRO A 89 -11.73 2.67 -15.59
C PRO A 89 -11.18 2.95 -17.00
N ASP A 90 -12.08 2.92 -17.98
CA ASP A 90 -11.76 3.35 -19.33
C ASP A 90 -11.30 4.82 -19.34
N GLY A 91 -10.40 5.16 -20.26
CA GLY A 91 -9.89 6.52 -20.42
C GLY A 91 -8.58 6.81 -19.67
N VAL A 92 -8.02 5.87 -18.91
CA VAL A 92 -6.72 6.07 -18.25
C VAL A 92 -5.61 6.41 -19.25
N ASN A 93 -5.61 5.81 -20.45
CA ASN A 93 -4.64 6.11 -21.51
C ASN A 93 -4.74 7.57 -22.01
N THR A 94 -5.92 8.20 -21.94
CA THR A 94 -6.07 9.63 -22.23
C THR A 94 -5.35 10.48 -21.18
N LEU A 95 -5.43 10.12 -19.91
CA LEU A 95 -4.72 10.82 -18.83
C LEU A 95 -3.20 10.61 -18.94
N ILE A 96 -2.75 9.40 -19.24
CA ILE A 96 -1.33 9.11 -19.48
C ILE A 96 -0.82 9.96 -20.64
N LYS A 97 -1.58 10.03 -21.76
CA LYS A 97 -1.23 10.85 -22.93
C LYS A 97 -1.10 12.33 -22.58
N CYS A 98 -1.99 12.88 -21.75
CA CYS A 98 -1.86 14.26 -21.29
C CYS A 98 -0.52 14.51 -20.57
N ILE A 99 -0.07 13.55 -19.73
CA ILE A 99 1.22 13.67 -19.04
C ILE A 99 2.37 13.46 -20.04
N ASP A 100 2.26 12.45 -20.90
CA ASP A 100 3.29 12.13 -21.90
C ASP A 100 3.62 13.32 -22.82
N GLU A 101 2.60 14.09 -23.23
CA GLU A 101 2.74 15.25 -24.13
C GLU A 101 3.23 16.51 -23.43
N ASN A 102 2.93 16.72 -22.14
CA ASN A 102 3.20 17.97 -21.43
C ASN A 102 4.41 17.89 -20.49
N PHE A 103 4.85 16.68 -20.10
CA PHE A 103 5.94 16.46 -19.15
C PHE A 103 6.95 15.45 -19.74
N PRO A 104 7.84 15.91 -20.64
CA PRO A 104 8.71 14.99 -21.39
C PRO A 104 9.77 14.26 -20.54
N ASN A 105 10.08 14.77 -19.34
CA ASN A 105 11.09 14.19 -18.44
C ASN A 105 10.48 13.20 -17.41
N VAL A 106 9.17 13.14 -17.30
CA VAL A 106 8.49 12.26 -16.35
C VAL A 106 8.56 10.81 -16.82
N GLY A 107 9.03 9.91 -15.96
CA GLY A 107 8.98 8.47 -16.21
C GLY A 107 7.54 7.95 -16.17
N ILE A 108 7.21 6.99 -17.03
CA ILE A 108 5.85 6.42 -17.13
C ILE A 108 5.93 4.91 -16.99
N GLN A 109 5.29 4.40 -15.95
CA GLN A 109 5.20 2.98 -15.65
C GLN A 109 3.73 2.55 -15.61
N VAL A 110 3.39 1.50 -16.35
CA VAL A 110 2.06 0.87 -16.34
C VAL A 110 2.18 -0.45 -15.60
N ASN A 111 1.53 -0.54 -14.44
CA ASN A 111 1.47 -1.79 -13.69
C ASN A 111 0.18 -2.54 -14.07
N SER A 112 0.33 -3.72 -14.66
CA SER A 112 -0.72 -4.72 -14.67
C SER A 112 -0.73 -5.47 -13.33
N PHE A 113 -1.66 -6.40 -13.14
CA PHE A 113 -1.63 -7.25 -11.94
C PHE A 113 -0.50 -8.31 -11.96
N ASN A 114 0.14 -8.54 -13.11
CA ASN A 114 1.18 -9.56 -13.27
C ASN A 114 2.55 -8.99 -13.65
N HIS A 115 2.60 -7.84 -14.32
CA HIS A 115 3.82 -7.28 -14.86
C HIS A 115 3.91 -5.76 -14.65
N VAL A 116 5.14 -5.27 -14.75
CA VAL A 116 5.46 -3.85 -14.74
C VAL A 116 6.02 -3.47 -16.11
N TYR A 117 5.36 -2.56 -16.79
CA TYR A 117 5.75 -2.07 -18.11
C TYR A 117 6.31 -0.65 -18.02
N PHE A 118 7.44 -0.39 -18.63
CA PHE A 118 8.05 0.94 -18.72
C PHE A 118 7.74 1.56 -20.08
N ALA A 119 6.80 2.50 -20.11
CA ALA A 119 6.43 3.22 -21.33
C ALA A 119 7.41 4.38 -21.61
N ARG A 120 7.98 4.97 -20.56
CA ARG A 120 9.09 5.92 -20.62
C ARG A 120 9.92 5.81 -19.35
N GLU A 121 11.22 5.58 -19.53
CA GLU A 121 12.18 5.62 -18.43
C GLU A 121 12.68 7.04 -18.14
N ASN A 122 13.06 7.28 -16.91
CA ASN A 122 13.89 8.36 -16.43
C ASN A 122 14.73 7.86 -15.25
N VAL A 123 15.49 8.75 -14.61
CA VAL A 123 16.36 8.37 -13.49
C VAL A 123 15.59 7.70 -12.35
N ILE A 124 14.38 8.17 -12.03
CA ILE A 124 13.54 7.60 -10.94
C ILE A 124 13.08 6.19 -11.29
N MET A 125 12.64 5.95 -12.54
CA MET A 125 12.22 4.62 -13.01
C MET A 125 13.40 3.65 -13.09
N GLU A 126 14.57 4.12 -13.49
CA GLU A 126 15.79 3.31 -13.49
C GLU A 126 16.22 2.92 -12.08
N GLU A 127 16.20 3.85 -11.13
CA GLU A 127 16.48 3.59 -9.71
C GLU A 127 15.46 2.59 -9.13
N PHE A 128 14.15 2.76 -9.40
CA PHE A 128 13.12 1.81 -8.99
C PHE A 128 13.41 0.40 -9.54
N ARG A 129 13.70 0.28 -10.84
CA ARG A 129 13.99 -0.99 -11.48
C ARG A 129 15.24 -1.66 -10.87
N ASN A 130 16.30 -0.89 -10.65
CA ASN A 130 17.54 -1.39 -10.05
C ASN A 130 17.33 -1.83 -8.59
N ALA A 131 16.53 -1.11 -7.82
CA ALA A 131 16.24 -1.43 -6.42
C ALA A 131 15.33 -2.66 -6.27
N THR A 132 14.40 -2.87 -7.21
CA THR A 132 13.43 -3.98 -7.15
C THR A 132 13.85 -5.21 -7.92
N GLY A 133 14.80 -5.09 -8.85
CA GLY A 133 15.22 -6.17 -9.75
C GLY A 133 14.16 -6.59 -10.77
N VAL A 134 13.11 -5.77 -10.96
CA VAL A 134 12.03 -6.09 -11.89
C VAL A 134 12.55 -6.09 -13.34
N GLU A 135 12.00 -7.00 -14.15
CA GLU A 135 12.33 -7.10 -15.56
C GLU A 135 11.99 -5.78 -16.30
N ASN A 136 12.86 -5.34 -17.19
CA ASN A 136 12.64 -4.17 -18.02
C ASN A 136 11.75 -4.52 -19.21
N LEU A 137 10.44 -4.55 -18.99
CA LEU A 137 9.45 -4.76 -20.06
C LEU A 137 9.10 -3.40 -20.69
N VAL A 138 9.73 -3.08 -21.81
CA VAL A 138 9.46 -1.85 -22.55
C VAL A 138 8.22 -2.03 -23.43
N CYS A 139 7.19 -1.22 -23.20
CA CYS A 139 5.95 -1.26 -23.94
C CYS A 139 5.28 0.11 -23.93
N LYS A 140 4.69 0.55 -25.04
CA LYS A 140 3.87 1.77 -25.01
C LYS A 140 2.65 1.56 -24.11
N TYR A 141 2.25 2.61 -23.40
CA TYR A 141 1.16 2.52 -22.43
C TYR A 141 -0.19 2.09 -23.06
N ASP A 142 -0.42 2.40 -24.34
CA ASP A 142 -1.64 2.03 -25.07
C ASP A 142 -1.57 0.62 -25.73
N GLU A 143 -0.41 -0.02 -25.70
CA GLU A 143 -0.18 -1.37 -26.20
C GLU A 143 -0.30 -2.45 -25.11
N VAL A 144 -0.35 -2.07 -23.83
CA VAL A 144 -0.55 -3.00 -22.70
C VAL A 144 -1.93 -3.64 -22.80
N LYS A 145 -1.99 -4.97 -22.90
CA LYS A 145 -3.25 -5.75 -23.07
C LYS A 145 -3.78 -6.34 -21.76
N GLU A 146 -2.93 -6.42 -20.76
CA GLU A 146 -3.32 -6.94 -19.45
C GLU A 146 -4.18 -5.96 -18.67
N PRO A 147 -5.02 -6.45 -17.72
CA PRO A 147 -5.73 -5.57 -16.81
C PRO A 147 -4.78 -4.68 -16.05
N VAL A 148 -4.92 -3.36 -16.21
CA VAL A 148 -4.09 -2.37 -15.54
C VAL A 148 -4.52 -2.23 -14.09
N ALA A 149 -3.56 -2.31 -13.19
CA ALA A 149 -3.75 -2.16 -11.76
C ALA A 149 -3.60 -0.71 -11.30
N LYS A 150 -2.52 -0.06 -11.74
CA LYS A 150 -2.20 1.35 -11.47
C LYS A 150 -1.24 1.92 -12.50
N ILE A 151 -1.18 3.24 -12.58
CA ILE A 151 -0.13 3.96 -13.32
C ILE A 151 0.79 4.63 -12.31
N VAL A 152 2.08 4.58 -12.56
CA VAL A 152 3.08 5.26 -11.73
C VAL A 152 3.90 6.20 -12.59
N PHE A 153 4.05 7.42 -12.14
CA PHE A 153 4.92 8.44 -12.73
C PHE A 153 6.13 8.66 -11.83
N GLY A 154 7.34 8.57 -12.39
CA GLY A 154 8.57 9.00 -11.75
C GLY A 154 8.80 10.48 -12.02
N VAL A 155 8.78 11.29 -10.97
CA VAL A 155 8.82 12.75 -11.08
C VAL A 155 9.93 13.30 -10.21
N GLU A 156 10.81 14.14 -10.77
CA GLU A 156 12.02 14.59 -10.09
C GLU A 156 11.81 15.80 -9.18
N THR A 157 10.75 16.61 -9.42
CA THR A 157 10.54 17.88 -8.71
C THR A 157 9.13 18.01 -8.13
N GLU A 158 9.02 18.76 -7.02
CA GLU A 158 7.73 19.09 -6.39
C GLU A 158 6.85 19.97 -7.30
N GLU A 159 7.46 20.84 -8.07
CA GLU A 159 6.78 21.73 -9.03
C GLU A 159 6.11 20.89 -10.12
N GLU A 160 6.80 19.88 -10.66
CA GLU A 160 6.22 18.96 -11.65
C GLU A 160 5.09 18.13 -11.07
N ILE A 161 5.25 17.59 -9.85
CA ILE A 161 4.17 16.84 -9.15
C ILE A 161 2.92 17.72 -9.02
N SER A 162 3.09 18.95 -8.57
CA SER A 162 2.00 19.91 -8.40
C SER A 162 1.33 20.27 -9.73
N ALA A 163 2.11 20.51 -10.77
CA ALA A 163 1.61 20.82 -12.10
C ALA A 163 0.85 19.64 -12.73
N MET A 164 1.40 18.43 -12.62
CA MET A 164 0.75 17.20 -13.06
C MET A 164 -0.58 16.94 -12.34
N ARG A 165 -0.59 17.10 -11.01
CA ARG A 165 -1.80 16.96 -10.19
C ARG A 165 -2.88 17.92 -10.66
N ASN A 166 -2.55 19.21 -10.78
CA ASN A 166 -3.51 20.23 -11.23
C ASN A 166 -4.07 19.91 -12.63
N MET A 167 -3.22 19.46 -13.56
CA MET A 167 -3.63 19.08 -14.90
C MET A 167 -4.58 17.87 -14.87
N LEU A 168 -4.24 16.81 -14.14
CA LEU A 168 -5.06 15.61 -14.05
C LEU A 168 -6.38 15.85 -13.31
N GLU A 169 -6.37 16.60 -12.20
CA GLU A 169 -7.58 16.92 -11.43
C GLU A 169 -8.55 17.83 -12.19
N SER A 170 -8.05 18.66 -13.10
CA SER A 170 -8.88 19.51 -13.96
C SER A 170 -9.44 18.79 -15.21
N HIS A 171 -8.97 17.59 -15.49
CA HIS A 171 -9.41 16.82 -16.66
C HIS A 171 -10.84 16.26 -16.45
N PRO A 172 -11.73 16.26 -17.47
CA PRO A 172 -13.09 15.73 -17.35
C PRO A 172 -13.19 14.28 -16.86
N LEU A 173 -12.18 13.44 -17.14
CA LEU A 173 -12.12 12.06 -16.69
C LEU A 173 -11.68 11.90 -15.23
N ALA A 174 -11.21 12.96 -14.57
CA ALA A 174 -10.70 12.90 -13.19
C ALA A 174 -11.71 12.30 -12.19
N VAL A 175 -13.01 12.44 -12.46
CA VAL A 175 -14.09 11.88 -11.62
C VAL A 175 -14.02 10.37 -11.44
N ASN A 176 -13.33 9.67 -12.33
CA ASN A 176 -13.18 8.20 -12.33
C ASN A 176 -11.88 7.72 -11.66
N PHE A 177 -11.01 8.63 -11.24
CA PHE A 177 -9.67 8.29 -10.75
C PHE A 177 -9.33 9.01 -9.46
N ASP A 178 -8.42 8.43 -8.69
CA ASP A 178 -7.72 9.09 -7.60
C ASP A 178 -6.25 9.26 -7.97
N PHE A 179 -5.71 10.42 -7.59
CA PHE A 179 -4.33 10.81 -7.82
C PHE A 179 -3.62 10.88 -6.49
N ILE A 180 -2.66 10.00 -6.27
CA ILE A 180 -1.96 9.91 -4.99
C ILE A 180 -0.46 10.10 -5.16
N ARG A 181 0.18 10.59 -4.12
CA ARG A 181 1.61 10.52 -3.95
C ARG A 181 1.92 9.38 -3.00
N SER A 182 2.53 8.33 -3.51
CA SER A 182 2.85 7.13 -2.73
C SER A 182 4.22 7.20 -2.07
N GLU A 183 5.16 7.91 -2.69
CA GLU A 183 6.52 8.18 -2.22
C GLU A 183 6.99 9.56 -2.67
N GLN A 184 8.18 9.98 -2.23
CA GLN A 184 8.72 11.31 -2.51
C GLN A 184 8.73 11.67 -4.00
N TYR A 185 9.06 10.72 -4.87
CA TYR A 185 9.21 10.91 -6.31
C TYR A 185 8.23 10.08 -7.14
N LEU A 186 7.24 9.44 -6.51
CA LEU A 186 6.25 8.62 -7.18
C LEU A 186 4.84 9.23 -7.05
N PHE A 187 4.24 9.48 -8.20
CA PHE A 187 2.88 9.96 -8.32
C PHE A 187 2.05 8.93 -9.10
N GLU A 188 0.86 8.58 -8.60
CA GLU A 188 0.10 7.44 -9.11
C GLU A 188 -1.32 7.82 -9.53
N ILE A 189 -1.85 7.11 -10.54
CA ILE A 189 -3.27 7.07 -10.88
C ILE A 189 -3.83 5.73 -10.44
N LEU A 190 -4.88 5.79 -9.64
CA LEU A 190 -5.68 4.65 -9.18
C LEU A 190 -7.13 4.80 -9.62
N PRO A 191 -7.91 3.71 -9.70
CA PRO A 191 -9.36 3.81 -9.85
C PRO A 191 -9.97 4.59 -8.69
N LYS A 192 -11.03 5.35 -8.96
CA LYS A 192 -11.72 6.18 -7.95
C LYS A 192 -12.17 5.37 -6.75
N GLY A 193 -11.86 5.86 -5.55
CA GLY A 193 -12.23 5.24 -4.27
C GLY A 193 -11.37 4.03 -3.89
N ILE A 194 -10.38 3.66 -4.71
CA ILE A 194 -9.42 2.59 -4.39
C ILE A 194 -8.26 3.19 -3.60
N ASN A 195 -8.10 2.71 -2.37
CA ASN A 195 -7.06 3.14 -1.44
C ASN A 195 -6.79 2.02 -0.42
N LYS A 196 -5.79 2.18 0.45
CA LYS A 196 -5.45 1.14 1.44
C LYS A 196 -6.63 0.77 2.37
N GLY A 197 -7.60 1.65 2.59
CA GLY A 197 -8.82 1.36 3.34
C GLY A 197 -9.72 0.33 2.65
N THR A 198 -9.71 0.27 1.30
CA THR A 198 -10.41 -0.77 0.54
C THR A 198 -9.92 -2.17 0.93
N SER A 199 -8.62 -2.35 1.20
CA SER A 199 -8.10 -3.64 1.66
C SER A 199 -8.72 -4.08 2.98
N ILE A 200 -8.88 -3.18 3.95
CA ILE A 200 -9.52 -3.51 5.23
C ILE A 200 -10.97 -3.96 5.02
N GLN A 201 -11.72 -3.22 4.20
CA GLN A 201 -13.11 -3.58 3.89
C GLN A 201 -13.20 -4.98 3.25
N LYS A 202 -12.34 -5.24 2.25
CA LYS A 202 -12.30 -6.53 1.56
C LYS A 202 -11.82 -7.67 2.47
N LEU A 203 -10.88 -7.43 3.37
CA LEU A 203 -10.44 -8.39 4.37
C LEU A 203 -11.57 -8.74 5.35
N CYS A 204 -12.30 -7.74 5.86
CA CYS A 204 -13.46 -7.97 6.73
C CYS A 204 -14.54 -8.80 6.02
N GLU A 205 -14.88 -8.47 4.76
CA GLU A 205 -15.83 -9.23 3.94
C GLU A 205 -15.38 -10.68 3.74
N CYS A 206 -14.11 -10.88 3.37
CA CYS A 206 -13.53 -12.19 3.04
C CYS A 206 -13.43 -13.11 4.27
N LEU A 207 -13.01 -12.55 5.43
CA LEU A 207 -12.74 -13.31 6.64
C LEU A 207 -13.95 -13.36 7.59
N GLY A 208 -15.03 -12.63 7.32
CA GLY A 208 -16.16 -12.50 8.21
C GLY A 208 -15.81 -11.79 9.53
N ILE A 209 -14.85 -10.86 9.50
CA ILE A 209 -14.39 -10.14 10.68
C ILE A 209 -15.22 -8.87 10.86
N ASP A 210 -15.68 -8.63 12.10
CA ASP A 210 -16.32 -7.38 12.48
C ASP A 210 -15.33 -6.21 12.36
N LYS A 211 -15.72 -5.14 11.65
CA LYS A 211 -14.93 -3.93 11.53
C LYS A 211 -14.46 -3.40 12.90
N ASN A 212 -15.30 -3.51 13.94
CA ASN A 212 -14.97 -3.09 15.30
C ASN A 212 -13.82 -3.88 15.95
N LYS A 213 -13.28 -4.89 15.26
CA LYS A 213 -12.13 -5.69 15.68
C LYS A 213 -10.91 -5.50 14.77
N THR A 214 -10.83 -4.39 14.09
CA THR A 214 -9.72 -4.11 13.16
C THR A 214 -8.81 -3.01 13.68
N VAL A 215 -7.51 -3.22 13.54
CA VAL A 215 -6.46 -2.26 13.88
C VAL A 215 -5.59 -2.02 12.66
N ALA A 216 -5.36 -0.75 12.32
CA ALA A 216 -4.50 -0.33 11.23
C ALA A 216 -3.27 0.37 11.78
N ILE A 217 -2.08 0.04 11.27
CA ILE A 217 -0.80 0.66 11.69
C ILE A 217 -0.11 1.23 10.45
N GLY A 218 0.38 2.48 10.50
CA GLY A 218 1.00 3.10 9.34
C GLY A 218 1.73 4.41 9.64
N ASP A 219 2.35 5.01 8.59
CA ASP A 219 3.25 6.15 8.73
C ASP A 219 3.06 7.29 7.72
N TYR A 220 2.46 7.05 6.55
CA TYR A 220 2.41 8.06 5.48
C TYR A 220 0.98 8.39 5.03
N ASN A 221 0.83 9.37 4.13
CA ASN A 221 -0.49 9.86 3.69
C ASN A 221 -1.40 8.78 3.11
N ASN A 222 -0.87 7.78 2.43
CA ASN A 222 -1.64 6.69 1.84
C ASN A 222 -2.21 5.70 2.87
N VAL A 223 -1.82 5.79 4.16
CA VAL A 223 -2.40 4.97 5.24
C VAL A 223 -3.62 5.64 5.90
N ILE A 224 -3.83 6.94 5.70
CA ILE A 224 -4.96 7.65 6.31
C ILE A 224 -6.30 6.97 5.98
N PRO A 225 -6.59 6.58 4.73
CA PRO A 225 -7.80 5.82 4.43
C PRO A 225 -7.88 4.47 5.16
N MET A 226 -6.72 3.84 5.46
CA MET A 226 -6.66 2.60 6.22
C MET A 226 -7.05 2.84 7.69
N PHE A 227 -6.57 3.94 8.31
CA PHE A 227 -6.98 4.34 9.66
C PHE A 227 -8.49 4.57 9.74
N LEU A 228 -9.07 5.30 8.80
CA LEU A 228 -10.50 5.58 8.75
C LEU A 228 -11.37 4.33 8.49
N ALA A 229 -10.82 3.34 7.80
CA ALA A 229 -11.54 2.09 7.51
C ALA A 229 -11.49 1.11 8.69
N ALA A 230 -10.48 1.16 9.54
CA ALA A 230 -10.34 0.32 10.74
C ALA A 230 -11.20 0.85 11.91
N ASN A 231 -11.27 0.05 12.99
CA ASN A 231 -11.80 0.51 14.29
C ASN A 231 -10.80 1.44 14.99
N ALA A 232 -9.51 1.14 14.85
CA ALA A 232 -8.45 1.97 15.40
C ALA A 232 -7.33 2.17 14.38
N GLY A 233 -7.02 3.43 14.08
CA GLY A 233 -5.87 3.85 13.32
C GLY A 233 -4.71 4.23 14.25
N ILE A 234 -3.55 3.61 14.08
CA ILE A 234 -2.37 3.82 14.90
C ILE A 234 -1.22 4.31 14.03
N ALA A 235 -0.76 5.53 14.26
CA ALA A 235 0.44 6.04 13.62
C ALA A 235 1.69 5.62 14.40
N VAL A 236 2.75 5.26 13.67
CA VAL A 236 4.09 5.15 14.28
C VAL A 236 4.64 6.56 14.54
N SER A 237 5.53 6.72 15.54
CA SER A 237 6.02 8.06 15.92
C SER A 237 6.90 8.74 14.86
N ASN A 238 7.43 7.98 13.91
CA ASN A 238 8.14 8.49 12.72
C ASN A 238 7.22 8.84 11.55
N ALA A 239 5.89 8.77 11.74
CA ALA A 239 4.93 9.07 10.68
C ALA A 239 4.94 10.56 10.27
N CYS A 240 4.47 10.85 9.07
CA CYS A 240 4.29 12.22 8.62
C CYS A 240 3.18 12.93 9.41
N ASP A 241 3.23 14.26 9.46
CA ASP A 241 2.32 15.09 10.26
C ASP A 241 0.84 14.80 9.99
N ASP A 242 0.46 14.55 8.75
CA ASP A 242 -0.93 14.30 8.39
C ASP A 242 -1.39 12.92 8.87
N ALA A 243 -0.53 11.90 8.82
CA ALA A 243 -0.85 10.59 9.37
C ALA A 243 -0.93 10.64 10.91
N LEU A 244 -0.02 11.38 11.58
CA LEU A 244 -0.07 11.61 13.03
C LEU A 244 -1.37 12.29 13.47
N LYS A 245 -1.85 13.27 12.70
CA LYS A 245 -3.12 13.97 13.01
C LYS A 245 -4.37 13.12 12.75
N ALA A 246 -4.29 12.22 11.77
CA ALA A 246 -5.43 11.39 11.36
C ALA A 246 -5.60 10.12 12.21
N ALA A 247 -4.55 9.70 12.93
CA ALA A 247 -4.56 8.50 13.75
C ALA A 247 -5.31 8.71 15.07
N ASP A 248 -6.00 7.66 15.55
CA ASP A 248 -6.61 7.64 16.87
C ASP A 248 -5.57 7.55 17.99
N PHE A 249 -4.44 6.88 17.71
CA PHE A 249 -3.34 6.65 18.66
C PHE A 249 -1.98 6.77 17.96
N ILE A 250 -0.96 7.07 18.78
CA ILE A 250 0.44 7.07 18.33
C ILE A 250 1.18 6.01 19.14
N THR A 251 1.98 5.18 18.45
CA THR A 251 2.88 4.20 19.05
C THR A 251 4.34 4.65 18.92
N VAL A 252 5.29 3.78 19.25
CA VAL A 252 6.72 4.02 19.08
C VAL A 252 7.11 4.01 17.58
N SER A 253 8.35 4.34 17.24
CA SER A 253 8.83 4.33 15.85
C SER A 253 8.96 2.90 15.30
N ASN A 254 9.04 2.80 13.97
CA ASN A 254 9.31 1.53 13.29
C ASN A 254 10.61 0.86 13.76
N ASP A 255 11.62 1.64 14.16
CA ASP A 255 12.89 1.12 14.68
C ASP A 255 12.80 0.63 16.14
N GLU A 256 11.72 0.98 16.85
CA GLU A 256 11.45 0.62 18.24
C GLU A 256 10.41 -0.50 18.40
N ASN A 257 10.21 -1.31 17.37
CA ASN A 257 9.28 -2.46 17.37
C ASN A 257 7.79 -2.09 17.50
N ALA A 258 7.34 -1.12 16.72
CA ALA A 258 6.00 -0.55 16.79
C ALA A 258 4.87 -1.60 16.77
N VAL A 259 4.97 -2.60 15.89
CA VAL A 259 3.95 -3.65 15.76
C VAL A 259 3.89 -4.52 17.02
N ALA A 260 5.04 -4.91 17.57
CA ALA A 260 5.10 -5.67 18.82
C ALA A 260 4.49 -4.87 19.98
N ARG A 261 4.79 -3.57 20.03
CA ARG A 261 4.21 -2.68 21.04
C ARG A 261 2.70 -2.64 20.99
N VAL A 262 2.11 -2.51 19.79
CA VAL A 262 0.65 -2.53 19.61
C VAL A 262 0.06 -3.86 20.07
N ILE A 263 0.64 -4.99 19.68
CA ILE A 263 0.17 -6.34 20.08
C ILE A 263 0.19 -6.48 21.61
N TYR A 264 1.26 -6.08 22.27
CA TYR A 264 1.36 -6.16 23.74
C TYR A 264 0.44 -5.17 24.46
N ASP A 265 0.14 -4.01 23.86
CA ASP A 265 -0.82 -3.08 24.42
C ASP A 265 -2.25 -3.65 24.33
N ILE A 266 -2.63 -4.33 23.24
CA ILE A 266 -3.91 -5.08 23.12
C ILE A 266 -3.96 -6.18 24.20
N GLU A 267 -2.88 -6.95 24.37
CA GLU A 267 -2.78 -8.00 25.39
C GLU A 267 -3.06 -7.47 26.81
N LYS A 268 -2.57 -6.29 27.13
CA LYS A 268 -2.77 -5.63 28.43
C LYS A 268 -4.17 -5.03 28.61
N GLY A 269 -5.06 -5.22 27.61
CA GLY A 269 -6.43 -4.73 27.65
C GLY A 269 -6.57 -3.25 27.26
N LYS A 270 -5.59 -2.67 26.58
CA LYS A 270 -5.77 -1.36 25.97
C LYS A 270 -6.82 -1.49 24.87
N ASN A 271 -7.93 -0.82 25.06
CA ASN A 271 -8.95 -0.70 24.04
C ASN A 271 -8.49 0.34 23.01
N PHE A 272 -8.24 -0.13 21.83
CA PHE A 272 -8.04 0.71 20.67
C PHE A 272 -9.36 0.92 19.95
#